data_db13e4c2bc795acadb17f07d7472791c
#
_entry.id   db13e4c2bc795acadb17f07d7472791c
#
_cell.length_a   1.000
_cell.length_b   1.000
_cell.length_c   1.000
_cell.angle_alpha   90.00
_cell.angle_beta   90.00
_cell.angle_gamma   90.00
#
_symmetry.space_group_name_H-M   'P 1'
#
loop_
_entity.id
_entity.type
_entity.pdbx_description
1 polymer ?
#
loop_
_entity_poly.entity_id
_entity_poly.type
_entity_poly.pdbx_seq_one_letter_code
_entity_poly.pdbx_strand_id
1 'polypeptide(L)'
;NLNNLNLINDNLEENINVLILSTVPNLNQNIEPLKCLIKKIDCKYSKRIDYESRNLNYYFDEINKFILLNKDRKFLFFNSYKALCSTESCYAYNSNKDILTHRDKSHLTIQGSILLENDFLNFYNKNY
;
A
#
# COMPACT_ATOMS: atom_id res chain seq x y z
N ASN A 1 3.46 13.98 -7.23
CA ASN A 1 4.04 15.31 -7.26
C ASN A 1 3.17 16.20 -6.37
N LEU A 2 3.77 16.83 -5.33
CA LEU A 2 3.06 17.70 -4.37
C LEU A 2 2.28 18.82 -5.07
N ASN A 3 2.81 19.32 -6.18
CA ASN A 3 2.11 20.35 -6.97
C ASN A 3 0.72 19.90 -7.42
N ASN A 4 0.54 18.59 -7.70
CA ASN A 4 -0.77 18.07 -8.07
C ASN A 4 -1.72 17.98 -6.86
N LEU A 5 -1.21 17.70 -5.65
CA LEU A 5 -2.02 17.69 -4.43
C LEU A 5 -2.47 19.11 -4.06
N ASN A 6 -1.59 20.10 -4.20
CA ASN A 6 -1.96 21.51 -3.99
C ASN A 6 -3.02 21.94 -5.01
N LEU A 7 -2.83 21.60 -6.30
CA LEU A 7 -3.82 21.93 -7.34
C LEU A 7 -5.18 21.28 -7.07
N ILE A 8 -5.20 20.04 -6.59
CA ILE A 8 -6.44 19.38 -6.17
C ILE A 8 -7.04 20.13 -4.99
N ASN A 9 -6.25 20.44 -3.95
CA ASN A 9 -6.73 21.15 -2.78
C ASN A 9 -7.36 22.51 -3.13
N ASP A 10 -6.73 23.27 -4.03
CA ASP A 10 -7.19 24.61 -4.42
C ASP A 10 -8.50 24.59 -5.23
N ASN A 11 -8.84 23.46 -5.83
CA ASN A 11 -10.04 23.28 -6.66
C ASN A 11 -11.14 22.45 -6.00
N LEU A 12 -10.93 21.95 -4.77
CA LEU A 12 -11.95 21.18 -4.05
C LEU A 12 -12.92 22.08 -3.29
N GLU A 13 -14.19 21.71 -3.29
CA GLU A 13 -15.20 22.30 -2.41
C GLU A 13 -14.90 22.02 -0.93
N GLU A 14 -15.32 22.91 -0.04
CA GLU A 14 -14.95 22.89 1.38
C GLU A 14 -15.37 21.60 2.13
N ASN A 15 -16.39 20.90 1.66
CA ASN A 15 -16.96 19.72 2.36
C ASN A 15 -16.51 18.38 1.78
N ILE A 16 -15.52 18.34 0.89
CA ILE A 16 -15.06 17.11 0.25
C ILE A 16 -13.97 16.47 1.13
N ASN A 17 -14.16 15.19 1.45
CA ASN A 17 -13.13 14.36 2.06
C ASN A 17 -12.29 13.71 0.94
N VAL A 18 -10.97 13.75 1.07
CA VAL A 18 -10.05 13.17 0.09
C VAL A 18 -9.31 11.99 0.70
N LEU A 19 -9.42 10.85 0.03
CA LEU A 19 -8.68 9.65 0.39
C LEU A 19 -7.53 9.43 -0.59
N ILE A 20 -6.32 9.47 -0.08
CA ILE A 20 -5.09 9.18 -0.83
C ILE A 20 -4.74 7.71 -0.60
N LEU A 21 -4.61 6.94 -1.67
CA LEU A 21 -4.22 5.53 -1.60
C LEU A 21 -2.76 5.38 -2.04
N SER A 22 -1.98 4.63 -1.26
CA SER A 22 -0.66 4.20 -1.73
C SER A 22 -0.79 3.14 -2.84
N THR A 23 0.29 2.98 -3.59
CA THR A 23 0.40 1.81 -4.48
C THR A 23 0.57 0.53 -3.65
N VAL A 24 0.22 -0.61 -4.22
CA VAL A 24 0.54 -1.91 -3.62
C VAL A 24 2.04 -2.22 -3.70
N PRO A 25 2.58 -3.04 -2.77
CA PRO A 25 3.95 -3.52 -2.85
C PRO A 25 4.26 -4.18 -4.20
N ASN A 26 5.47 -3.97 -4.70
CA ASN A 26 5.91 -4.56 -5.96
C ASN A 26 6.94 -5.65 -5.70
N LEU A 27 6.76 -6.82 -6.30
CA LEU A 27 7.67 -7.95 -6.13
C LEU A 27 9.00 -7.71 -6.84
N ASN A 28 10.09 -8.12 -6.21
CA ASN A 28 11.38 -8.20 -6.88
C ASN A 28 11.30 -9.14 -8.10
N GLN A 29 12.09 -8.85 -9.15
CA GLN A 29 12.03 -9.53 -10.44
C GLN A 29 12.28 -11.05 -10.38
N ASN A 30 12.92 -11.54 -9.32
CA ASN A 30 13.30 -12.94 -9.16
C ASN A 30 12.27 -13.80 -8.39
N ILE A 31 11.14 -13.21 -8.00
CA ILE A 31 10.11 -13.94 -7.25
C ILE A 31 9.01 -14.38 -8.21
N GLU A 32 8.76 -15.70 -8.22
CA GLU A 32 7.66 -16.32 -8.96
C GLU A 32 6.62 -16.85 -7.98
N PRO A 33 5.55 -16.08 -7.68
CA PRO A 33 4.60 -16.39 -6.61
C PRO A 33 3.96 -17.79 -6.73
N LEU A 34 3.62 -18.21 -7.94
CA LEU A 34 3.04 -19.53 -8.19
C LEU A 34 4.00 -20.67 -7.89
N LYS A 35 5.30 -20.51 -8.16
CA LYS A 35 6.30 -21.54 -7.79
C LYS A 35 6.40 -21.68 -6.27
N CYS A 36 6.26 -20.58 -5.54
CA CYS A 36 6.27 -20.60 -4.09
C CYS A 36 5.04 -21.33 -3.52
N LEU A 37 3.87 -21.06 -4.07
CA LEU A 37 2.64 -21.75 -3.72
C LEU A 37 2.73 -23.25 -3.97
N ILE A 38 3.22 -23.67 -5.14
CA ILE A 38 3.37 -25.10 -5.50
C ILE A 38 4.36 -25.80 -4.55
N LYS A 39 5.46 -25.14 -4.21
CA LYS A 39 6.48 -25.71 -3.31
C LYS A 39 6.12 -25.57 -1.82
N LYS A 40 5.06 -24.87 -1.48
CA LYS A 40 4.64 -24.55 -0.09
C LYS A 40 5.78 -23.91 0.74
N ILE A 41 6.55 -23.01 0.13
CA ILE A 41 7.64 -22.27 0.76
C ILE A 41 7.32 -20.80 0.79
N ASP A 42 7.73 -20.10 1.86
CA ASP A 42 7.61 -18.66 1.96
C ASP A 42 8.34 -17.96 0.81
N CYS A 43 7.63 -17.09 0.12
CA CYS A 43 8.24 -16.14 -0.80
C CYS A 43 8.03 -14.74 -0.29
N LYS A 44 9.09 -14.18 0.27
CA LYS A 44 9.14 -12.84 0.82
C LYS A 44 10.23 -12.02 0.16
N TYR A 45 10.05 -10.72 0.15
CA TYR A 45 11.04 -9.76 -0.34
C TYR A 45 11.14 -8.59 0.64
N SER A 46 12.30 -7.91 0.59
CA SER A 46 12.56 -6.81 1.51
C SER A 46 11.67 -5.61 1.17
N LYS A 47 10.86 -5.19 2.13
CA LYS A 47 10.10 -3.95 2.08
C LYS A 47 11.01 -2.74 1.84
N ARG A 48 12.19 -2.72 2.47
CA ARG A 48 13.18 -1.65 2.31
C ARG A 48 13.61 -1.49 0.85
N ILE A 49 13.92 -2.60 0.16
CA ILE A 49 14.34 -2.55 -1.25
C ILE A 49 13.25 -1.96 -2.15
N ASP A 50 11.98 -2.34 -1.93
CA ASP A 50 10.87 -1.77 -2.69
C ASP A 50 10.70 -0.26 -2.38
N TYR A 51 10.79 0.14 -1.11
CA TYR A 51 10.75 1.54 -0.69
C TYR A 51 11.87 2.37 -1.33
N GLU A 52 13.12 1.89 -1.29
CA GLU A 52 14.27 2.58 -1.85
C GLU A 52 14.19 2.69 -3.37
N SER A 53 13.88 1.59 -4.07
CA SER A 53 13.81 1.55 -5.54
C SER A 53 12.72 2.46 -6.12
N ARG A 54 11.67 2.72 -5.36
CA ARG A 54 10.52 3.54 -5.75
C ARG A 54 10.47 4.89 -5.04
N ASN A 55 11.48 5.20 -4.22
CA ASN A 55 11.56 6.42 -3.41
C ASN A 55 10.30 6.66 -2.54
N LEU A 56 9.70 5.58 -2.02
CA LEU A 56 8.40 5.65 -1.33
C LEU A 56 8.46 6.40 0.00
N ASN A 57 9.58 6.33 0.72
CA ASN A 57 9.75 7.10 1.96
C ASN A 57 9.55 8.60 1.69
N TYR A 58 10.21 9.12 0.66
CA TYR A 58 10.07 10.51 0.27
C TYR A 58 8.60 10.85 -0.06
N TYR A 59 7.95 10.04 -0.89
CA TYR A 59 6.55 10.31 -1.26
C TYR A 59 5.58 10.23 -0.09
N PHE A 60 5.76 9.27 0.82
CA PHE A 60 4.89 9.13 1.98
C PHE A 60 5.11 10.26 2.99
N ASP A 61 6.36 10.70 3.19
CA ASP A 61 6.68 11.85 4.03
C ASP A 61 6.07 13.14 3.47
N GLU A 62 6.13 13.33 2.16
CA GLU A 62 5.54 14.49 1.51
C GLU A 62 4.00 14.49 1.59
N ILE A 63 3.35 13.33 1.42
CA ILE A 63 1.90 13.20 1.61
C ILE A 63 1.53 13.53 3.06
N ASN A 64 2.25 13.00 4.04
CA ASN A 64 1.99 13.27 5.45
C ASN A 64 2.18 14.75 5.79
N LYS A 65 3.22 15.39 5.27
CA LYS A 65 3.42 16.86 5.41
C LYS A 65 2.26 17.63 4.82
N PHE A 66 1.83 17.26 3.60
CA PHE A 66 0.69 17.90 2.94
C PHE A 66 -0.57 17.81 3.81
N ILE A 67 -0.89 16.63 4.35
CA ILE A 67 -2.03 16.43 5.25
C ILE A 67 -1.93 17.29 6.51
N LEU A 68 -0.72 17.37 7.10
CA LEU A 68 -0.48 18.16 8.29
C LEU A 68 -0.64 19.68 8.05
N LEU A 69 -0.31 20.15 6.86
CA LEU A 69 -0.45 21.58 6.48
C LEU A 69 -1.89 21.96 6.12
N ASN A 70 -2.74 20.98 5.75
CA ASN A 70 -4.12 21.20 5.33
C ASN A 70 -5.12 20.57 6.31
N LYS A 71 -4.97 20.83 7.61
CA LYS A 71 -5.79 20.24 8.68
C LYS A 71 -7.24 20.71 8.72
N ASP A 72 -7.54 21.81 8.09
CA ASP A 72 -8.86 22.38 7.88
C ASP A 72 -9.71 21.53 6.93
N ARG A 73 -9.06 20.67 6.16
CA ARG A 73 -9.70 19.70 5.24
C ARG A 73 -9.43 18.26 5.67
N LYS A 74 -10.36 17.37 5.39
CA LYS A 74 -10.23 15.96 5.74
C LYS A 74 -9.49 15.19 4.64
N PHE A 75 -8.15 15.24 4.68
CA PHE A 75 -7.29 14.38 3.89
C PHE A 75 -6.91 13.13 4.70
N LEU A 76 -7.08 11.95 4.11
CA LEU A 76 -6.69 10.68 4.70
C LEU A 76 -5.71 9.95 3.78
N PHE A 77 -4.73 9.29 4.37
CA PHE A 77 -3.75 8.49 3.63
C PHE A 77 -3.80 7.03 4.06
N PHE A 78 -4.23 6.16 3.16
CA PHE A 78 -4.21 4.72 3.36
C PHE A 78 -2.96 4.10 2.75
N ASN A 79 -2.15 3.46 3.61
CA ASN A 79 -0.92 2.80 3.21
C ASN A 79 -1.13 1.29 3.10
N SER A 80 -1.27 0.77 1.88
CA SER A 80 -1.49 -0.64 1.56
C SER A 80 -0.38 -1.59 2.04
N TYR A 81 0.83 -1.07 2.26
CA TYR A 81 1.94 -1.87 2.82
C TYR A 81 1.66 -2.39 4.23
N LYS A 82 0.80 -1.73 4.99
CA LYS A 82 0.42 -2.20 6.32
C LYS A 82 -0.40 -3.50 6.26
N ALA A 83 -1.24 -3.64 5.24
CA ALA A 83 -2.04 -4.84 5.04
C ALA A 83 -1.24 -6.03 4.49
N LEU A 84 -0.29 -5.76 3.61
CA LEU A 84 0.37 -6.77 2.78
C LEU A 84 1.79 -7.13 3.24
N CYS A 85 2.38 -6.34 4.16
CA CYS A 85 3.74 -6.51 4.62
C CYS A 85 3.83 -6.56 6.15
N SER A 86 4.84 -7.26 6.65
CA SER A 86 5.33 -7.09 8.02
C SER A 86 6.19 -5.82 8.14
N THR A 87 6.87 -5.65 9.27
CA THR A 87 7.78 -4.53 9.49
C THR A 87 8.89 -4.47 8.42
N GLU A 88 9.45 -5.64 8.06
CA GLU A 88 10.65 -5.72 7.21
C GLU A 88 10.39 -6.33 5.84
N SER A 89 9.36 -7.17 5.72
CA SER A 89 9.14 -8.00 4.55
C SER A 89 7.70 -7.97 4.07
N CYS A 90 7.54 -8.03 2.75
CA CYS A 90 6.27 -8.29 2.10
C CYS A 90 6.27 -9.73 1.56
N TYR A 91 5.13 -10.39 1.61
CA TYR A 91 5.00 -11.77 1.17
C TYR A 91 4.31 -11.82 -0.18
N ALA A 92 4.90 -12.55 -1.14
CA ALA A 92 4.21 -12.98 -2.33
C ALA A 92 3.36 -14.22 -2.04
N TYR A 93 3.89 -15.12 -1.21
CA TYR A 93 3.19 -16.26 -0.64
C TYR A 93 3.67 -16.47 0.81
N ASN A 94 2.71 -16.66 1.71
CA ASN A 94 2.94 -16.97 3.11
C ASN A 94 2.51 -18.41 3.38
N SER A 95 3.48 -19.32 3.57
CA SER A 95 3.22 -20.76 3.75
C SER A 95 2.46 -21.07 5.04
N ASN A 96 2.70 -20.31 6.11
CA ASN A 96 2.04 -20.53 7.40
C ASN A 96 0.54 -20.18 7.36
N LYS A 97 0.15 -19.23 6.51
CA LYS A 97 -1.24 -18.79 6.33
C LYS A 97 -1.88 -19.41 5.08
N ASP A 98 -1.11 -20.07 4.24
CA ASP A 98 -1.49 -20.57 2.91
C ASP A 98 -2.12 -19.47 2.03
N ILE A 99 -1.55 -18.28 2.08
CA ILE A 99 -2.05 -17.09 1.38
C ILE A 99 -1.09 -16.69 0.27
N LEU A 100 -1.58 -16.69 -0.96
CA LEU A 100 -0.93 -16.11 -2.13
C LEU A 100 -1.42 -14.67 -2.29
N THR A 101 -0.57 -13.68 -2.01
CA THR A 101 -0.97 -12.26 -2.07
C THR A 101 -0.84 -11.67 -3.47
N HIS A 102 0.17 -12.10 -4.23
CA HIS A 102 0.44 -11.59 -5.56
C HIS A 102 0.32 -12.68 -6.63
N ARG A 103 -0.31 -12.33 -7.75
CA ARG A 103 -0.38 -13.17 -8.95
C ARG A 103 0.91 -13.07 -9.77
N ASP A 104 1.42 -11.86 -9.87
CA ASP A 104 2.66 -11.49 -10.56
C ASP A 104 3.36 -10.34 -9.81
N LYS A 105 4.26 -9.62 -10.46
CA LYS A 105 5.09 -8.58 -9.82
C LYS A 105 4.30 -7.44 -9.18
N SER A 106 3.17 -7.07 -9.75
CA SER A 106 2.44 -5.84 -9.38
C SER A 106 0.93 -6.04 -9.17
N HIS A 107 0.41 -7.23 -9.48
CA HIS A 107 -1.00 -7.51 -9.35
C HIS A 107 -1.29 -8.45 -8.19
N LEU A 108 -2.27 -8.08 -7.39
CA LEU A 108 -2.75 -8.93 -6.30
C LEU A 108 -3.58 -10.10 -6.84
N THR A 109 -3.62 -11.17 -6.07
CA THR A 109 -4.63 -12.22 -6.18
C THR A 109 -5.93 -11.76 -5.53
N ILE A 110 -6.99 -12.56 -5.67
CA ILE A 110 -8.24 -12.35 -4.90
C ILE A 110 -7.96 -12.37 -3.40
N GLN A 111 -7.14 -13.31 -2.91
CA GLN A 111 -6.76 -13.38 -1.48
C GLN A 111 -6.00 -12.13 -1.02
N GLY A 112 -5.03 -11.65 -1.82
CA GLY A 112 -4.31 -10.43 -1.52
C GLY A 112 -5.21 -9.19 -1.53
N SER A 113 -6.18 -9.13 -2.43
CA SER A 113 -7.17 -8.05 -2.49
C SER A 113 -8.10 -8.06 -1.28
N ILE A 114 -8.55 -9.23 -0.83
CA ILE A 114 -9.39 -9.37 0.38
C ILE A 114 -8.63 -8.91 1.64
N LEU A 115 -7.34 -9.23 1.76
CA LEU A 115 -6.53 -8.71 2.87
C LEU A 115 -6.47 -7.19 2.85
N LEU A 116 -6.26 -6.61 1.68
CA LEU A 116 -6.21 -5.16 1.49
C LEU A 116 -7.56 -4.50 1.79
N GLU A 117 -8.66 -5.10 1.33
CA GLU A 117 -10.02 -4.64 1.56
C GLU A 117 -10.36 -4.61 3.05
N ASN A 118 -10.07 -5.67 3.78
CA ASN A 118 -10.33 -5.76 5.22
C ASN A 118 -9.58 -4.67 6.01
N ASP A 119 -8.30 -4.44 5.69
CA ASP A 119 -7.51 -3.40 6.33
C ASP A 119 -8.01 -2.00 5.95
N PHE A 120 -8.40 -1.82 4.69
CA PHE A 120 -8.99 -0.58 4.20
C PHE A 120 -10.33 -0.26 4.89
N LEU A 121 -11.23 -1.22 5.02
CA LEU A 121 -12.51 -1.03 5.71
C LEU A 121 -12.31 -0.69 7.19
N ASN A 122 -11.38 -1.34 7.87
CA ASN A 122 -11.02 -1.01 9.25
C ASN A 122 -10.47 0.42 9.37
N PHE A 123 -9.60 0.81 8.43
CA PHE A 123 -9.08 2.17 8.37
C PHE A 123 -10.20 3.20 8.10
N TYR A 124 -11.06 2.92 7.13
CA TYR A 124 -12.18 3.78 6.76
C TYR A 124 -13.12 3.99 7.95
N ASN A 125 -13.63 2.91 8.55
CA ASN A 125 -14.56 2.97 9.67
C ASN A 125 -13.99 3.67 10.92
N LYS A 126 -12.66 3.69 11.08
CA LYS A 126 -11.99 4.38 12.19
C LYS A 126 -11.88 5.89 11.96
N ASN A 127 -11.89 6.34 10.71
CA ASN A 127 -11.57 7.73 10.35
C ASN A 127 -12.77 8.51 9.78
N TYR A 128 -13.83 7.82 9.40
CA TYR A 128 -15.11 8.40 8.96
C TYR A 128 -16.24 8.04 9.92
#